data_ce04f0252932de20ab0118dddfbe1853
#
_entry.id   ce04f0252932de20ab0118dddfbe1853
#
_cell.length_a   1.000
_cell.length_b   1.000
_cell.length_c   1.000
_cell.angle_alpha   90.00
_cell.angle_beta   90.00
_cell.angle_gamma   90.00
#
_symmetry.space_group_name_H-M   'P 1'
#
loop_
_entity.id
_entity.type
_entity.pdbx_description
1 polymer ?
#
loop_
_entity_poly.entity_id
_entity_poly.type
_entity_poly.pdbx_seq_one_letter_code
_entity_poly.pdbx_strand_id
1 'polypeptide(L)'
;MNAKHLIITAMAFVTVACGSAPQFDPQTVADATTAQVDRVEPLSWWTGMQTPLQLMLHGENIAACDVRIEGEGVEITALHKADSPNYLFADVKVDPQAESGVRYIVFEREGESFKVPYEIAERREGSRERQGFTTADAIYLLMPDRFANGDTTNDSTDDTADKCAREEFYGRHGGDLQGMIDHLDYIADLGMTAIWSTPLLLDNEPFASYHGYACADYYHIDPRMGSNELYREYVAEAHKRDIKIIMDIVTNHCGIAHWWIEDLPFEDWIHRFDNDEYVQTNNMFSTNMDPNASQYDLKVQESGWFDRSMPDMNLNNPYLLQYFKQWTVWWIEWADLDGLRVDTYPYNEKMPMSQWCEAIVAEYPNLNIVGECWTGNVPQL
;
A
#
# COMPACT_ATOMS: atom_id res chain seq x y z
N MET A 1 21.84 -12.02 -58.31
CA MET A 1 21.26 -13.36 -58.13
C MET A 1 20.97 -13.58 -56.69
N ASN A 2 19.72 -13.61 -56.35
CA ASN A 2 18.97 -14.12 -55.21
C ASN A 2 19.65 -14.24 -53.84
N ALA A 3 19.34 -13.27 -52.97
CA ALA A 3 19.41 -13.42 -51.51
C ALA A 3 18.06 -14.02 -51.04
N LYS A 4 18.11 -15.19 -50.41
CA LYS A 4 16.97 -15.82 -49.76
C LYS A 4 16.82 -15.27 -48.33
N HIS A 5 15.69 -14.67 -48.05
CA HIS A 5 15.23 -14.29 -46.71
C HIS A 5 14.96 -15.58 -45.92
N LEU A 6 15.64 -15.74 -44.79
CA LEU A 6 15.32 -16.77 -43.80
C LEU A 6 14.47 -16.11 -42.70
N ILE A 7 13.18 -16.43 -42.69
CA ILE A 7 12.28 -16.05 -41.60
C ILE A 7 12.48 -17.10 -40.51
N ILE A 8 13.09 -16.69 -39.40
CA ILE A 8 13.15 -17.50 -38.18
C ILE A 8 11.92 -17.19 -37.35
N THR A 9 10.95 -18.08 -37.37
CA THR A 9 9.81 -18.06 -36.47
C THR A 9 10.32 -18.57 -35.12
N ALA A 10 10.48 -17.69 -34.14
CA ALA A 10 10.75 -18.08 -32.77
C ALA A 10 9.45 -18.62 -32.16
N MET A 11 9.35 -19.93 -32.02
CA MET A 11 8.37 -20.57 -31.14
C MET A 11 8.83 -20.37 -29.69
N ALA A 12 8.14 -19.49 -28.97
CA ALA A 12 8.28 -19.39 -27.52
C ALA A 12 7.64 -20.65 -26.90
N PHE A 13 8.44 -21.52 -26.32
CA PHE A 13 7.96 -22.58 -25.45
C PHE A 13 7.56 -21.93 -24.12
N VAL A 14 6.27 -21.82 -23.88
CA VAL A 14 5.73 -21.52 -22.54
C VAL A 14 5.87 -22.79 -21.73
N THR A 15 6.88 -22.81 -20.85
CA THR A 15 6.95 -23.81 -19.78
C THR A 15 5.96 -23.38 -18.71
N VAL A 16 4.85 -24.08 -18.60
CA VAL A 16 3.93 -23.95 -17.46
C VAL A 16 4.65 -24.50 -16.24
N ALA A 17 5.24 -23.60 -15.43
CA ALA A 17 5.67 -23.94 -14.08
C ALA A 17 4.44 -23.90 -13.17
N CYS A 18 4.18 -25.00 -12.48
CA CYS A 18 3.15 -25.09 -11.45
C CYS A 18 3.44 -24.06 -10.35
N GLY A 19 2.49 -23.17 -10.07
CA GLY A 19 2.35 -22.55 -8.75
C GLY A 19 2.44 -21.04 -8.60
N SER A 20 2.52 -20.25 -9.67
CA SER A 20 2.30 -18.78 -9.54
C SER A 20 1.24 -18.32 -10.52
N ALA A 21 0.15 -17.76 -10.01
CA ALA A 21 -0.77 -16.99 -10.83
C ALA A 21 0.01 -15.90 -11.57
N PRO A 22 -0.34 -15.57 -12.82
CA PRO A 22 0.32 -14.48 -13.53
C PRO A 22 0.13 -13.20 -12.73
N GLN A 23 1.23 -12.58 -12.36
CA GLN A 23 1.22 -11.30 -11.67
C GLN A 23 0.74 -10.21 -12.62
N PHE A 24 -0.24 -9.46 -12.16
CA PHE A 24 -0.75 -8.30 -12.84
C PHE A 24 0.05 -7.08 -12.38
N ASP A 25 0.79 -6.47 -13.31
CA ASP A 25 1.44 -5.17 -13.11
C ASP A 25 0.58 -4.08 -13.75
N PRO A 26 -0.02 -3.17 -12.97
CA PRO A 26 -0.83 -2.08 -13.50
C PRO A 26 -0.04 -1.15 -14.43
N GLN A 27 1.27 -0.96 -14.20
CA GLN A 27 2.11 -0.19 -15.10
C GLN A 27 2.22 -0.84 -16.48
N THR A 28 2.34 -2.17 -16.53
CA THR A 28 2.35 -2.90 -17.82
C THR A 28 1.03 -2.76 -18.57
N VAL A 29 -0.07 -2.52 -17.86
CA VAL A 29 -1.38 -2.26 -18.48
C VAL A 29 -1.52 -0.84 -18.95
N ALA A 30 -1.03 0.14 -18.20
CA ALA A 30 -1.00 1.53 -18.63
C ALA A 30 -0.17 1.72 -19.92
N ASP A 31 0.92 0.98 -20.05
CA ASP A 31 1.75 0.95 -21.26
C ASP A 31 1.06 0.26 -22.46
N ALA A 32 0.10 -0.63 -22.21
CA ALA A 32 -0.60 -1.41 -23.24
C ALA A 32 -1.92 -0.76 -23.69
N THR A 33 -2.48 0.13 -22.89
CA THR A 33 -3.71 0.85 -23.20
C THR A 33 -3.37 2.32 -23.43
N THR A 34 -3.80 2.85 -24.57
CA THR A 34 -3.75 4.29 -24.82
C THR A 34 -3.99 5.09 -23.52
N ALA A 35 -3.19 6.09 -23.27
CA ALA A 35 -3.06 7.08 -22.20
C ALA A 35 -4.34 7.60 -21.48
N GLN A 36 -5.30 6.74 -21.12
CA GLN A 36 -6.58 7.15 -20.54
C GLN A 36 -6.81 6.59 -19.12
N VAL A 37 -6.15 5.50 -18.73
CA VAL A 37 -6.17 4.96 -17.35
C VAL A 37 -4.74 4.62 -16.98
N ASP A 38 -4.22 5.29 -16.00
CA ASP A 38 -2.85 5.09 -15.50
C ASP A 38 -2.81 4.34 -14.17
N ARG A 39 -3.93 4.31 -13.41
CA ARG A 39 -4.02 3.55 -12.17
C ARG A 39 -5.36 2.87 -11.95
N VAL A 40 -5.29 1.64 -11.42
CA VAL A 40 -6.41 0.87 -10.90
C VAL A 40 -5.98 0.32 -9.55
N GLU A 41 -6.58 0.77 -8.47
CA GLU A 41 -6.23 0.37 -7.11
C GLU A 41 -7.46 -0.09 -6.31
N PRO A 42 -7.36 -1.22 -5.56
CA PRO A 42 -6.22 -2.13 -5.41
C PRO A 42 -5.81 -2.82 -6.71
N LEU A 43 -4.56 -3.29 -6.78
CA LEU A 43 -3.96 -3.86 -7.99
C LEU A 43 -4.63 -5.17 -8.45
N SER A 44 -5.23 -5.90 -7.52
CA SER A 44 -5.94 -7.17 -7.70
C SER A 44 -6.87 -7.40 -6.52
N TRP A 45 -7.73 -8.43 -6.59
CA TRP A 45 -8.57 -8.83 -5.47
C TRP A 45 -8.75 -10.35 -5.43
N TRP A 46 -9.44 -10.85 -4.40
CA TRP A 46 -9.69 -12.28 -4.22
C TRP A 46 -11.16 -12.58 -4.06
N THR A 47 -11.53 -13.80 -4.45
CA THR A 47 -12.85 -14.35 -4.11
C THR A 47 -12.95 -14.64 -2.61
N GLY A 48 -14.14 -14.54 -2.04
CA GLY A 48 -14.39 -14.89 -0.65
C GLY A 48 -13.88 -13.89 0.39
N MET A 49 -13.43 -12.69 -0.01
CA MET A 49 -13.10 -11.61 0.91
C MET A 49 -14.38 -11.05 1.55
N GLN A 50 -14.30 -10.66 2.83
CA GLN A 50 -15.40 -10.00 3.54
C GLN A 50 -15.35 -8.47 3.35
N THR A 51 -14.15 -7.93 3.19
CA THR A 51 -13.93 -6.51 2.94
C THR A 51 -14.51 -6.14 1.57
N PRO A 52 -15.41 -5.15 1.49
CA PRO A 52 -15.95 -4.68 0.22
C PRO A 52 -14.84 -4.17 -0.69
N LEU A 53 -14.97 -4.43 -1.99
CA LEU A 53 -14.07 -3.90 -3.01
C LEU A 53 -14.63 -2.62 -3.60
N GLN A 54 -13.84 -1.55 -3.55
CA GLN A 54 -14.08 -0.30 -4.26
C GLN A 54 -12.82 0.08 -5.03
N LEU A 55 -12.87 0.00 -6.36
CA LEU A 55 -11.74 0.38 -7.20
C LEU A 55 -11.62 1.89 -7.27
N MET A 56 -10.44 2.41 -6.99
CA MET A 56 -10.05 3.76 -7.39
C MET A 56 -9.44 3.67 -8.78
N LEU A 57 -10.06 4.36 -9.73
CA LEU A 57 -9.66 4.44 -11.12
C LEU A 57 -9.14 5.86 -11.39
N HIS A 58 -7.92 5.99 -11.90
CA HIS A 58 -7.33 7.28 -12.25
C HIS A 58 -6.89 7.31 -13.70
N GLY A 59 -7.05 8.46 -14.32
CA GLY A 59 -6.65 8.74 -15.70
C GLY A 59 -7.30 10.01 -16.24
N GLU A 60 -6.78 10.57 -17.30
CA GLU A 60 -7.23 11.85 -17.85
C GLU A 60 -8.73 11.83 -18.20
N ASN A 61 -9.52 12.68 -17.51
CA ASN A 61 -10.98 12.81 -17.68
C ASN A 61 -11.75 11.47 -17.59
N ILE A 62 -11.29 10.55 -16.74
CA ILE A 62 -11.91 9.23 -16.57
C ILE A 62 -13.37 9.31 -16.11
N ALA A 63 -13.73 10.38 -15.37
CA ALA A 63 -15.10 10.62 -14.89
C ALA A 63 -16.12 10.86 -16.01
N ALA A 64 -15.66 11.06 -17.25
CA ALA A 64 -16.53 11.15 -18.44
C ALA A 64 -16.85 9.78 -19.06
N CYS A 65 -16.21 8.70 -18.58
CA CYS A 65 -16.43 7.34 -19.09
C CYS A 65 -17.62 6.67 -18.41
N ASP A 66 -18.37 5.88 -19.18
CA ASP A 66 -19.18 4.79 -18.64
C ASP A 66 -18.25 3.61 -18.39
N VAL A 67 -18.34 3.00 -17.19
CA VAL A 67 -17.43 1.93 -16.78
C VAL A 67 -18.22 0.70 -16.38
N ARG A 68 -17.82 -0.46 -16.90
CA ARG A 68 -18.34 -1.76 -16.51
C ARG A 68 -17.21 -2.78 -16.39
N ILE A 69 -17.45 -3.90 -15.73
CA ILE A 69 -16.52 -5.02 -15.66
C ILE A 69 -17.10 -6.21 -16.42
N GLU A 70 -16.29 -6.86 -17.25
CA GLU A 70 -16.65 -8.07 -18.00
C GLU A 70 -16.09 -9.31 -17.33
N GLY A 71 -16.91 -10.35 -17.24
CA GLY A 71 -16.58 -11.66 -16.68
C GLY A 71 -17.63 -12.12 -15.67
N GLU A 72 -17.80 -13.43 -15.56
CA GLU A 72 -18.77 -14.00 -14.63
C GLU A 72 -18.37 -13.81 -13.16
N GLY A 73 -19.38 -13.60 -12.32
CA GLY A 73 -19.20 -13.50 -10.87
C GLY A 73 -18.61 -12.16 -10.38
N VAL A 74 -18.45 -11.17 -11.25
CA VAL A 74 -17.97 -9.84 -10.85
C VAL A 74 -18.83 -8.76 -11.53
N GLU A 75 -19.26 -7.76 -10.75
CA GLU A 75 -20.17 -6.71 -11.20
C GLU A 75 -19.82 -5.37 -10.55
N ILE A 76 -19.76 -4.29 -11.34
CA ILE A 76 -19.76 -2.92 -10.81
C ILE A 76 -21.20 -2.57 -10.43
N THR A 77 -21.42 -2.32 -9.14
CA THR A 77 -22.76 -2.03 -8.59
C THR A 77 -23.05 -0.55 -8.47
N ALA A 78 -22.03 0.28 -8.36
CA ALA A 78 -22.13 1.74 -8.34
C ALA A 78 -20.85 2.38 -8.86
N LEU A 79 -21.00 3.58 -9.45
CA LEU A 79 -19.90 4.46 -9.85
C LEU A 79 -20.06 5.80 -9.15
N HIS A 80 -18.98 6.29 -8.56
CA HIS A 80 -18.94 7.55 -7.84
C HIS A 80 -17.89 8.45 -8.47
N LYS A 81 -18.29 9.66 -8.83
CA LYS A 81 -17.39 10.70 -9.34
C LYS A 81 -16.74 11.42 -8.17
N ALA A 82 -15.47 11.70 -8.29
CA ALA A 82 -14.73 12.56 -7.39
C ALA A 82 -14.92 14.05 -7.77
N ASP A 83 -14.30 14.95 -7.00
CA ASP A 83 -14.24 16.38 -7.34
C ASP A 83 -13.33 16.59 -8.55
N SER A 84 -12.19 15.87 -8.60
CA SER A 84 -11.35 15.82 -9.79
C SER A 84 -11.98 14.96 -10.89
N PRO A 85 -12.04 15.44 -12.16
CA PRO A 85 -12.54 14.66 -13.28
C PRO A 85 -11.66 13.46 -13.65
N ASN A 86 -10.47 13.38 -13.06
CA ASN A 86 -9.50 12.32 -13.34
C ASN A 86 -9.68 11.09 -12.45
N TYR A 87 -10.70 11.09 -11.58
CA TYR A 87 -10.98 9.95 -10.70
C TYR A 87 -12.40 9.42 -10.84
N LEU A 88 -12.52 8.10 -10.73
CA LEU A 88 -13.78 7.38 -10.49
C LEU A 88 -13.57 6.35 -9.39
N PHE A 89 -14.57 6.21 -8.53
CA PHE A 89 -14.64 5.09 -7.58
C PHE A 89 -15.74 4.13 -8.00
N ALA A 90 -15.39 2.84 -8.12
CA ALA A 90 -16.32 1.81 -8.57
C ALA A 90 -16.52 0.78 -7.46
N ASP A 91 -17.74 0.67 -6.93
CA ASP A 91 -18.10 -0.39 -6.01
C ASP A 91 -18.24 -1.70 -6.79
N VAL A 92 -17.46 -2.70 -6.43
CA VAL A 92 -17.42 -4.00 -7.12
C VAL A 92 -17.90 -5.10 -6.20
N LYS A 93 -18.89 -5.83 -6.68
CA LYS A 93 -19.34 -7.06 -6.06
C LYS A 93 -18.60 -8.24 -6.69
N VAL A 94 -17.92 -9.03 -5.87
CA VAL A 94 -17.29 -10.29 -6.25
C VAL A 94 -18.09 -11.42 -5.62
N ASP A 95 -18.61 -12.33 -6.46
CA ASP A 95 -19.29 -13.52 -5.96
C ASP A 95 -18.25 -14.43 -5.26
N PRO A 96 -18.51 -14.90 -4.02
CA PRO A 96 -17.59 -15.80 -3.33
C PRO A 96 -17.29 -17.10 -4.08
N GLN A 97 -18.13 -17.48 -5.04
CA GLN A 97 -17.97 -18.66 -5.89
C GLN A 97 -17.50 -18.31 -7.32
N ALA A 98 -17.15 -17.05 -7.58
CA ALA A 98 -16.58 -16.68 -8.87
C ALA A 98 -15.32 -17.49 -9.15
N GLU A 99 -15.15 -17.95 -10.38
CA GLU A 99 -13.88 -18.56 -10.80
C GLU A 99 -12.77 -17.49 -10.75
N SER A 100 -11.59 -17.87 -10.30
CA SER A 100 -10.40 -17.00 -10.36
C SER A 100 -10.00 -16.76 -11.83
N GLY A 101 -9.40 -15.60 -12.08
CA GLY A 101 -8.89 -15.25 -13.41
C GLY A 101 -9.02 -13.76 -13.71
N VAL A 102 -8.55 -13.39 -14.90
CA VAL A 102 -8.57 -12.01 -15.37
C VAL A 102 -9.98 -11.61 -15.78
N ARG A 103 -10.41 -10.47 -15.31
CA ARG A 103 -11.59 -9.72 -15.74
C ARG A 103 -11.15 -8.52 -16.56
N TYR A 104 -12.07 -7.86 -17.25
CA TYR A 104 -11.75 -6.67 -18.00
C TYR A 104 -12.64 -5.52 -17.54
N ILE A 105 -12.03 -4.46 -17.03
CA ILE A 105 -12.71 -3.20 -16.80
C ILE A 105 -12.80 -2.50 -18.14
N VAL A 106 -14.00 -2.21 -18.60
CA VAL A 106 -14.29 -1.60 -19.89
C VAL A 106 -14.72 -0.18 -19.67
N PHE A 107 -14.05 0.73 -20.34
CA PHE A 107 -14.33 2.15 -20.34
C PHE A 107 -14.89 2.54 -21.71
N GLU A 108 -16.00 3.26 -21.72
CA GLU A 108 -16.66 3.73 -22.94
C GLU A 108 -16.86 5.24 -22.87
N ARG A 109 -16.42 5.96 -23.90
CA ARG A 109 -16.59 7.41 -24.02
C ARG A 109 -16.72 7.79 -25.49
N GLU A 110 -17.79 8.56 -25.84
CA GLU A 110 -18.01 9.11 -27.19
C GLU A 110 -18.00 8.06 -28.32
N GLY A 111 -18.37 6.82 -28.00
CA GLY A 111 -18.42 5.70 -28.97
C GLY A 111 -17.09 4.96 -29.13
N GLU A 112 -16.05 5.38 -28.43
CA GLU A 112 -14.81 4.62 -28.30
C GLU A 112 -14.80 3.80 -27.02
N SER A 113 -14.15 2.64 -27.04
CA SER A 113 -14.00 1.80 -25.86
C SER A 113 -12.60 1.22 -25.75
N PHE A 114 -12.12 1.11 -24.53
CA PHE A 114 -10.87 0.40 -24.20
C PHE A 114 -11.05 -0.46 -22.97
N LYS A 115 -10.13 -1.39 -22.75
CA LYS A 115 -10.23 -2.38 -21.66
C LYS A 115 -8.93 -2.45 -20.87
N VAL A 116 -9.07 -2.54 -19.56
CA VAL A 116 -7.98 -2.75 -18.62
C VAL A 116 -8.18 -4.12 -17.95
N PRO A 117 -7.20 -5.04 -17.99
CA PRO A 117 -7.31 -6.30 -17.28
C PRO A 117 -7.25 -6.06 -15.78
N TYR A 118 -8.00 -6.85 -15.01
CA TYR A 118 -8.03 -6.85 -13.56
C TYR A 118 -8.13 -8.29 -13.03
N GLU A 119 -7.23 -8.67 -12.15
CA GLU A 119 -7.17 -10.03 -11.62
C GLU A 119 -8.10 -10.19 -10.41
N ILE A 120 -8.92 -11.24 -10.45
CA ILE A 120 -9.60 -11.79 -9.29
C ILE A 120 -8.96 -13.16 -9.01
N ALA A 121 -8.15 -13.23 -7.98
CA ALA A 121 -7.45 -14.45 -7.60
C ALA A 121 -8.31 -15.34 -6.71
N GLU A 122 -7.97 -16.61 -6.64
CA GLU A 122 -8.51 -17.51 -5.62
C GLU A 122 -7.84 -17.20 -4.28
N ARG A 123 -8.63 -17.03 -3.23
CA ARG A 123 -8.11 -16.84 -1.89
C ARG A 123 -7.48 -18.14 -1.40
N ARG A 124 -6.26 -18.05 -0.87
CA ARG A 124 -5.56 -19.20 -0.29
C ARG A 124 -6.36 -19.80 0.85
N GLU A 125 -6.52 -21.12 0.83
CA GLU A 125 -7.19 -21.85 1.92
C GLU A 125 -6.49 -21.59 3.26
N GLY A 126 -7.25 -21.26 4.31
CA GLY A 126 -6.74 -20.96 5.64
C GLY A 126 -6.12 -19.57 5.79
N SER A 127 -6.07 -18.73 4.76
CA SER A 127 -5.46 -17.40 4.86
C SER A 127 -6.17 -16.49 5.86
N ARG A 128 -7.49 -16.66 6.01
CA ARG A 128 -8.30 -15.92 6.99
C ARG A 128 -7.93 -16.25 8.42
N GLU A 129 -7.58 -17.52 8.69
CA GLU A 129 -7.24 -18.06 10.00
C GLU A 129 -5.75 -17.91 10.35
N ARG A 130 -4.98 -17.16 9.57
CA ARG A 130 -3.55 -16.91 9.83
C ARG A 130 -3.32 -16.44 11.26
N GLN A 131 -2.23 -16.92 11.84
CA GLN A 131 -1.87 -16.59 13.21
C GLN A 131 -0.89 -15.44 13.24
N GLY A 132 -1.27 -14.35 13.88
CA GLY A 132 -0.42 -13.18 14.05
C GLY A 132 0.69 -13.39 15.09
N PHE A 133 1.48 -12.33 15.31
CA PHE A 133 2.44 -12.30 16.40
C PHE A 133 1.71 -12.22 17.77
N THR A 134 2.39 -12.63 18.81
CA THR A 134 1.84 -12.70 20.19
C THR A 134 2.87 -12.21 21.20
N THR A 135 2.51 -12.22 22.48
CA THR A 135 3.45 -11.91 23.58
C THR A 135 4.57 -12.94 23.74
N ALA A 136 4.52 -14.06 23.04
CA ALA A 136 5.59 -15.05 23.00
C ALA A 136 6.67 -14.73 21.97
N ASP A 137 6.40 -13.78 21.08
CA ASP A 137 7.32 -13.43 20.00
C ASP A 137 8.37 -12.41 20.47
N ALA A 138 9.59 -12.61 20.03
CA ALA A 138 10.68 -11.65 20.11
C ALA A 138 10.80 -10.91 18.77
N ILE A 139 10.47 -9.61 18.78
CA ILE A 139 10.40 -8.79 17.56
C ILE A 139 11.71 -8.06 17.35
N TYR A 140 12.31 -8.22 16.16
CA TYR A 140 13.48 -7.46 15.72
C TYR A 140 13.03 -6.24 14.91
N LEU A 141 13.25 -5.04 15.47
CA LEU A 141 13.05 -3.79 14.72
C LEU A 141 14.23 -3.58 13.78
N LEU A 142 13.96 -3.46 12.50
CA LEU A 142 14.95 -3.35 11.45
C LEU A 142 14.69 -2.12 10.58
N MET A 143 15.73 -1.32 10.34
CA MET A 143 15.71 -0.26 9.34
C MET A 143 16.44 -0.75 8.08
N PRO A 144 15.72 -1.08 6.99
CA PRO A 144 16.30 -1.76 5.82
C PRO A 144 17.50 -1.03 5.24
N ASP A 145 17.37 0.25 4.98
CA ASP A 145 18.43 1.10 4.41
C ASP A 145 19.76 1.02 5.19
N ARG A 146 19.68 0.76 6.50
CA ARG A 146 20.84 0.74 7.42
C ARG A 146 21.32 -0.67 7.78
N PHE A 147 20.64 -1.70 7.31
CA PHE A 147 20.93 -3.08 7.71
C PHE A 147 21.96 -3.76 6.81
N ALA A 148 21.58 -4.06 5.59
CA ALA A 148 22.46 -4.74 4.63
C ALA A 148 22.06 -4.38 3.20
N ASN A 149 23.08 -4.16 2.36
CA ASN A 149 22.91 -3.93 0.93
C ASN A 149 23.18 -5.27 0.21
N GLY A 150 22.15 -5.86 -0.38
CA GLY A 150 22.22 -7.10 -1.13
C GLY A 150 22.32 -6.87 -2.64
N ASP A 151 21.76 -5.77 -3.14
CA ASP A 151 21.79 -5.39 -4.55
C ASP A 151 22.26 -3.94 -4.73
N THR A 152 23.52 -3.75 -5.02
CA THR A 152 24.08 -2.41 -5.25
C THR A 152 23.58 -1.72 -6.51
N THR A 153 22.83 -2.41 -7.38
CA THR A 153 22.30 -1.82 -8.62
C THR A 153 21.06 -0.98 -8.39
N ASN A 154 20.36 -1.19 -7.26
CA ASN A 154 19.17 -0.45 -6.87
C ASN A 154 19.43 0.73 -5.92
N ASP A 155 20.68 0.95 -5.46
CA ASP A 155 21.06 2.00 -4.51
C ASP A 155 20.50 3.40 -4.89
N SER A 156 20.35 3.64 -6.20
CA SER A 156 19.80 4.87 -6.77
C SER A 156 19.11 4.56 -8.08
N THR A 157 17.86 4.99 -8.24
CA THR A 157 17.09 4.85 -9.49
C THR A 157 16.87 6.22 -10.14
N ASP A 158 16.65 6.27 -11.45
CA ASP A 158 16.52 7.55 -12.17
C ASP A 158 15.25 8.31 -11.79
N ASP A 159 14.20 7.59 -11.44
CA ASP A 159 12.85 8.07 -11.11
C ASP A 159 12.63 8.46 -9.63
N THR A 160 13.63 8.26 -8.76
CA THR A 160 13.56 8.67 -7.36
C THR A 160 14.40 9.92 -7.09
N ALA A 161 13.90 10.80 -6.21
CA ALA A 161 14.54 12.10 -5.94
C ALA A 161 15.82 11.96 -5.09
N ASP A 162 15.75 11.24 -3.97
CA ASP A 162 16.85 11.03 -3.04
C ASP A 162 17.75 9.87 -3.51
N LYS A 163 19.05 10.10 -3.58
CA LYS A 163 20.04 9.15 -4.09
C LYS A 163 20.90 8.59 -2.93
N CYS A 164 21.57 7.49 -3.20
CA CYS A 164 22.51 6.91 -2.22
C CYS A 164 23.65 7.88 -1.91
N ALA A 165 23.86 8.14 -0.63
CA ALA A 165 24.85 9.07 -0.10
C ALA A 165 25.34 8.59 1.29
N ARG A 166 26.04 7.46 1.33
CA ARG A 166 26.43 6.73 2.55
C ARG A 166 27.25 7.56 3.54
N GLU A 167 27.96 8.57 3.04
CA GLU A 167 28.77 9.48 3.88
C GLU A 167 27.92 10.53 4.60
N GLU A 168 26.67 10.71 4.17
CA GLU A 168 25.75 11.69 4.76
C GLU A 168 24.89 11.04 5.84
N PHE A 169 24.77 11.68 7.01
CA PHE A 169 24.02 11.15 8.14
C PHE A 169 22.56 10.84 7.81
N TYR A 170 21.91 11.75 7.06
CA TYR A 170 20.52 11.60 6.59
C TYR A 170 20.41 11.03 5.16
N GLY A 171 21.54 10.71 4.52
CA GLY A 171 21.55 10.10 3.20
C GLY A 171 21.14 8.64 3.23
N ARG A 172 20.68 8.12 2.10
CA ARG A 172 20.42 6.68 1.93
C ARG A 172 21.76 5.92 1.92
N HIS A 173 21.74 4.74 2.53
CA HIS A 173 22.93 3.86 2.61
C HIS A 173 22.84 2.63 1.72
N GLY A 174 21.70 2.40 1.07
CA GLY A 174 21.51 1.35 0.08
C GLY A 174 21.23 -0.04 0.66
N GLY A 175 20.84 -0.16 1.93
CA GLY A 175 20.31 -1.42 2.44
C GLY A 175 18.93 -1.70 1.83
N ASP A 176 18.61 -2.99 1.56
CA ASP A 176 17.49 -3.40 0.75
C ASP A 176 16.90 -4.76 1.15
N LEU A 177 15.85 -5.19 0.46
CA LEU A 177 15.18 -6.47 0.68
C LEU A 177 16.08 -7.66 0.41
N GLN A 178 16.95 -7.58 -0.59
CA GLN A 178 17.90 -8.67 -0.87
C GLN A 178 18.88 -8.85 0.31
N GLY A 179 19.39 -7.74 0.84
CA GLY A 179 20.24 -7.76 2.03
C GLY A 179 19.52 -8.30 3.26
N MET A 180 18.21 -8.02 3.41
CA MET A 180 17.40 -8.62 4.47
C MET A 180 17.25 -10.12 4.29
N ILE A 181 16.96 -10.61 3.09
CA ILE A 181 16.87 -12.05 2.75
C ILE A 181 18.17 -12.76 3.07
N ASP A 182 19.30 -12.22 2.63
CA ASP A 182 20.63 -12.81 2.80
C ASP A 182 21.03 -12.95 4.28
N HIS A 183 20.39 -12.18 5.18
CA HIS A 183 20.70 -12.18 6.62
C HIS A 183 19.59 -12.74 7.51
N LEU A 184 18.56 -13.40 6.95
CA LEU A 184 17.49 -14.03 7.75
C LEU A 184 18.03 -15.10 8.71
N ASP A 185 19.04 -15.89 8.31
CA ASP A 185 19.66 -16.87 9.20
C ASP A 185 20.34 -16.20 10.41
N TYR A 186 20.98 -15.04 10.21
CA TYR A 186 21.53 -14.27 11.33
C TYR A 186 20.46 -13.84 12.32
N ILE A 187 19.30 -13.38 11.81
CA ILE A 187 18.17 -12.95 12.67
C ILE A 187 17.55 -14.14 13.41
N ALA A 188 17.41 -15.29 12.74
CA ALA A 188 16.98 -16.55 13.36
C ALA A 188 17.94 -17.02 14.45
N ASP A 189 19.25 -16.97 14.21
CA ASP A 189 20.29 -17.37 15.16
C ASP A 189 20.33 -16.44 16.40
N LEU A 190 19.86 -15.20 16.29
CA LEU A 190 19.65 -14.31 17.43
C LEU A 190 18.45 -14.73 18.31
N GLY A 191 17.64 -15.69 17.85
CA GLY A 191 16.42 -16.13 18.53
C GLY A 191 15.23 -15.21 18.34
N MET A 192 15.24 -14.35 17.31
CA MET A 192 14.10 -13.53 16.94
C MET A 192 13.06 -14.36 16.23
N THR A 193 11.79 -14.14 16.53
CA THR A 193 10.65 -14.86 15.95
C THR A 193 9.75 -13.99 15.11
N ALA A 194 10.02 -12.70 15.04
CA ALA A 194 9.34 -11.76 14.18
C ALA A 194 10.26 -10.62 13.77
N ILE A 195 10.03 -10.06 12.59
CA ILE A 195 10.68 -8.84 12.11
C ILE A 195 9.61 -7.78 11.85
N TRP A 196 9.84 -6.60 12.39
CA TRP A 196 9.17 -5.37 12.02
C TRP A 196 10.21 -4.45 11.38
N SER A 197 10.08 -4.19 10.09
CA SER A 197 10.90 -3.19 9.40
C SER A 197 10.20 -1.83 9.39
N THR A 198 10.98 -0.74 9.34
CA THR A 198 10.43 0.56 8.93
C THR A 198 9.80 0.44 7.54
N PRO A 199 8.91 1.37 7.12
CA PRO A 199 8.16 1.22 5.88
C PRO A 199 9.05 0.96 4.66
N LEU A 200 8.58 0.07 3.79
CA LEU A 200 9.27 -0.34 2.56
C LEU A 200 8.59 0.23 1.30
N LEU A 201 7.42 0.84 1.45
CA LEU A 201 6.71 1.47 0.35
C LEU A 201 7.49 2.70 -0.17
N LEU A 202 7.25 3.07 -1.42
CA LEU A 202 7.92 4.19 -2.06
C LEU A 202 7.85 5.46 -1.19
N ASP A 203 9.02 5.98 -0.83
CA ASP A 203 9.19 7.31 -0.23
C ASP A 203 10.00 8.15 -1.22
N ASN A 204 9.38 9.09 -1.89
CA ASN A 204 10.03 9.89 -2.94
C ASN A 204 10.36 11.31 -2.50
N GLU A 205 10.51 11.52 -1.20
CA GLU A 205 11.01 12.78 -0.68
C GLU A 205 12.46 13.02 -1.16
N PRO A 206 12.84 14.28 -1.45
CA PRO A 206 14.18 14.59 -1.93
C PRO A 206 15.26 14.58 -0.85
N PHE A 207 14.87 14.36 0.40
CA PHE A 207 15.76 14.34 1.54
C PHE A 207 15.27 13.36 2.61
N ALA A 208 16.20 12.58 3.17
CA ALA A 208 15.96 11.63 4.27
C ALA A 208 14.92 10.52 3.96
N SER A 209 14.69 10.20 2.70
CA SER A 209 13.69 9.18 2.29
C SER A 209 14.03 7.76 2.77
N TYR A 210 15.19 7.55 3.37
CA TYR A 210 15.65 6.24 3.85
C TYR A 210 14.75 5.63 4.93
N HIS A 211 13.98 6.44 5.64
CA HIS A 211 13.14 5.97 6.72
C HIS A 211 11.79 5.40 6.25
N GLY A 212 11.29 5.81 5.06
CA GLY A 212 10.10 5.26 4.43
C GLY A 212 8.76 5.81 4.95
N TYR A 213 8.73 6.74 5.91
CA TYR A 213 7.48 7.21 6.52
C TYR A 213 6.71 8.24 5.70
N ALA A 214 7.33 8.88 4.70
CA ALA A 214 6.66 9.79 3.78
C ALA A 214 6.22 9.05 2.49
N CYS A 215 5.20 8.18 2.62
CA CYS A 215 4.75 7.31 1.56
C CYS A 215 4.27 8.10 0.33
N ALA A 216 4.82 7.78 -0.84
CA ALA A 216 4.47 8.36 -2.13
C ALA A 216 3.67 7.43 -3.05
N ASP A 217 3.61 6.13 -2.72
CA ASP A 217 2.76 5.13 -3.40
C ASP A 217 2.42 3.98 -2.45
N TYR A 218 1.13 3.74 -2.24
CA TYR A 218 0.67 2.76 -1.27
C TYR A 218 0.69 1.31 -1.76
N TYR A 219 0.84 1.08 -3.06
CA TYR A 219 0.81 -0.28 -3.64
C TYR A 219 2.16 -0.76 -4.17
N HIS A 220 3.20 0.05 -4.09
CA HIS A 220 4.51 -0.30 -4.62
C HIS A 220 5.62 -0.18 -3.57
N ILE A 221 6.44 -1.21 -3.50
CA ILE A 221 7.71 -1.18 -2.76
C ILE A 221 8.63 -0.15 -3.42
N ASP A 222 9.39 0.58 -2.61
CA ASP A 222 10.41 1.51 -3.07
C ASP A 222 11.42 0.78 -3.97
N PRO A 223 11.63 1.21 -5.22
CA PRO A 223 12.52 0.51 -6.15
C PRO A 223 13.97 0.42 -5.64
N ARG A 224 14.35 1.32 -4.71
CA ARG A 224 15.66 1.27 -4.03
C ARG A 224 15.70 0.22 -2.91
N MET A 225 14.57 -0.33 -2.53
CA MET A 225 14.45 -1.47 -1.61
C MET A 225 14.22 -2.79 -2.35
N GLY A 226 13.71 -2.75 -3.59
CA GLY A 226 13.42 -3.92 -4.40
C GLY A 226 12.12 -3.83 -5.17
N SER A 227 11.33 -4.89 -5.16
CA SER A 227 10.02 -4.96 -5.84
C SER A 227 8.96 -5.59 -4.93
N ASN A 228 7.71 -5.50 -5.35
CA ASN A 228 6.62 -6.20 -4.67
C ASN A 228 6.89 -7.70 -4.61
N GLU A 229 7.36 -8.30 -5.70
CA GLU A 229 7.68 -9.72 -5.79
C GLU A 229 8.79 -10.12 -4.82
N LEU A 230 9.85 -9.31 -4.74
CA LEU A 230 10.94 -9.55 -3.81
C LEU A 230 10.48 -9.43 -2.35
N TYR A 231 9.50 -8.56 -2.07
CA TYR A 231 8.87 -8.48 -0.75
C TYR A 231 8.11 -9.77 -0.40
N ARG A 232 7.34 -10.34 -1.34
CA ARG A 232 6.70 -11.66 -1.13
C ARG A 232 7.73 -12.76 -0.92
N GLU A 233 8.82 -12.75 -1.68
CA GLU A 233 9.91 -13.71 -1.51
C GLU A 233 10.54 -13.58 -0.13
N TYR A 234 10.81 -12.35 0.31
CA TYR A 234 11.29 -12.06 1.66
C TYR A 234 10.40 -12.66 2.75
N VAL A 235 9.08 -12.43 2.65
CA VAL A 235 8.12 -13.01 3.61
C VAL A 235 8.15 -14.53 3.58
N ALA A 236 8.15 -15.14 2.38
CA ALA A 236 8.22 -16.58 2.24
C ALA A 236 9.52 -17.19 2.78
N GLU A 237 10.66 -16.50 2.61
CA GLU A 237 11.96 -16.92 3.14
C GLU A 237 12.03 -16.78 4.66
N ALA A 238 11.41 -15.75 5.23
CA ALA A 238 11.26 -15.58 6.67
C ALA A 238 10.41 -16.69 7.28
N HIS A 239 9.27 -17.04 6.67
CA HIS A 239 8.40 -18.12 7.13
C HIS A 239 9.09 -19.51 7.14
N LYS A 240 10.00 -19.78 6.21
CA LYS A 240 10.82 -21.02 6.22
C LYS A 240 11.73 -21.16 7.46
N ARG A 241 11.94 -20.04 8.16
CA ARG A 241 12.75 -19.92 9.38
C ARG A 241 11.92 -19.69 10.63
N ASP A 242 10.61 -19.89 10.53
CA ASP A 242 9.64 -19.60 11.60
C ASP A 242 9.68 -18.13 12.09
N ILE A 243 10.05 -17.20 11.19
CA ILE A 243 10.06 -15.76 11.47
C ILE A 243 8.81 -15.13 10.84
N LYS A 244 8.04 -14.45 11.66
CA LYS A 244 6.84 -13.68 11.26
C LYS A 244 7.24 -12.32 10.72
N ILE A 245 6.44 -11.78 9.79
CA ILE A 245 6.65 -10.45 9.22
C ILE A 245 5.52 -9.52 9.61
N ILE A 246 5.91 -8.39 10.22
CA ILE A 246 5.03 -7.32 10.67
C ILE A 246 5.27 -6.12 9.76
N MET A 247 4.24 -5.69 9.03
CA MET A 247 4.33 -4.52 8.17
C MET A 247 4.08 -3.24 8.96
N ASP A 248 4.91 -2.23 8.72
CA ASP A 248 4.68 -0.87 9.21
C ASP A 248 3.65 -0.17 8.32
N ILE A 249 2.56 0.27 8.92
CA ILE A 249 1.41 0.89 8.26
C ILE A 249 1.33 2.36 8.67
N VAL A 250 1.38 3.26 7.70
CA VAL A 250 1.24 4.70 7.91
C VAL A 250 -0.11 5.15 7.38
N THR A 251 -1.06 5.44 8.27
CA THR A 251 -2.43 5.85 7.92
C THR A 251 -2.70 7.33 8.15
N ASN A 252 -1.90 7.99 9.01
CA ASN A 252 -2.11 9.37 9.41
C ASN A 252 -1.74 10.37 8.31
N HIS A 253 -0.70 10.11 7.56
CA HIS A 253 -0.17 11.04 6.55
C HIS A 253 0.38 10.29 5.34
N CYS A 254 0.50 10.98 4.21
CA CYS A 254 1.33 10.54 3.07
C CYS A 254 2.56 11.46 2.93
N GLY A 255 3.44 11.17 1.99
CA GLY A 255 4.49 12.11 1.57
C GLY A 255 3.93 13.25 0.72
N ILE A 256 4.56 14.43 0.77
CA ILE A 256 4.21 15.54 -0.14
C ILE A 256 4.53 15.18 -1.60
N ALA A 257 5.42 14.21 -1.81
CA ALA A 257 5.74 13.65 -3.12
C ALA A 257 4.75 12.56 -3.58
N HIS A 258 3.69 12.27 -2.82
CA HIS A 258 2.66 11.34 -3.24
C HIS A 258 1.93 11.87 -4.46
N TRP A 259 1.70 11.02 -5.47
CA TRP A 259 1.07 11.40 -6.72
C TRP A 259 -0.33 12.02 -6.56
N TRP A 260 -1.06 11.75 -5.48
CA TRP A 260 -2.32 12.41 -5.15
C TRP A 260 -2.19 13.92 -4.92
N ILE A 261 -1.02 14.39 -4.47
CA ILE A 261 -0.84 15.81 -4.11
C ILE A 261 -0.90 16.72 -5.34
N GLU A 262 -0.56 16.20 -6.51
CA GLU A 262 -0.67 16.94 -7.77
C GLU A 262 -2.13 17.08 -8.23
N ASP A 263 -2.97 16.09 -7.92
CA ASP A 263 -4.39 16.06 -8.26
C ASP A 263 -5.17 15.23 -7.21
N LEU A 264 -5.74 15.89 -6.20
CA LEU A 264 -6.50 15.21 -5.16
C LEU A 264 -7.84 14.71 -5.69
N PRO A 265 -8.29 13.49 -5.33
CA PRO A 265 -9.61 13.00 -5.70
C PRO A 265 -10.75 13.92 -5.22
N PHE A 266 -10.66 14.33 -3.93
CA PHE A 266 -11.61 15.23 -3.26
C PHE A 266 -10.86 16.37 -2.58
N GLU A 267 -11.49 17.53 -2.46
CA GLU A 267 -10.90 18.69 -1.77
C GLU A 267 -10.56 18.38 -0.31
N ASP A 268 -11.34 17.50 0.33
CA ASP A 268 -11.18 17.06 1.72
C ASP A 268 -10.34 15.78 1.88
N TRP A 269 -9.57 15.36 0.86
CA TRP A 269 -8.71 14.16 0.93
C TRP A 269 -7.60 14.28 1.97
N ILE A 270 -7.05 15.48 2.10
CA ILE A 270 -6.09 15.85 3.14
C ILE A 270 -6.64 16.99 4.00
N HIS A 271 -6.26 17.02 5.26
CA HIS A 271 -6.64 18.13 6.12
C HIS A 271 -5.90 19.41 5.74
N ARG A 272 -6.67 20.49 5.70
CA ARG A 272 -6.17 21.85 5.51
C ARG A 272 -6.78 22.77 6.55
N PHE A 273 -6.02 23.78 6.94
CA PHE A 273 -6.50 24.86 7.80
C PHE A 273 -6.96 26.05 6.96
N ASP A 274 -7.64 27.00 7.60
CA ASP A 274 -8.16 28.19 6.92
C ASP A 274 -7.05 28.90 6.14
N ASN A 275 -7.33 29.29 4.89
CA ASN A 275 -6.41 29.91 3.94
C ASN A 275 -5.26 28.99 3.44
N ASP A 276 -5.42 27.68 3.47
CA ASP A 276 -4.37 26.71 3.07
C ASP A 276 -3.06 26.87 3.86
N GLU A 277 -3.17 27.41 5.09
CA GLU A 277 -2.00 27.59 5.94
C GLU A 277 -1.54 26.21 6.48
N TYR A 278 -0.24 25.95 6.39
CA TYR A 278 0.37 24.81 7.03
C TYR A 278 0.29 24.97 8.56
N VAL A 279 -0.32 23.99 9.21
CA VAL A 279 -0.37 23.87 10.66
C VAL A 279 0.19 22.50 11.05
N GLN A 280 1.29 22.49 11.79
CA GLN A 280 1.84 21.25 12.32
C GLN A 280 1.06 20.78 13.53
N THR A 281 0.92 19.44 13.69
CA THR A 281 0.31 18.86 14.88
C THR A 281 1.01 19.34 16.17
N ASN A 282 0.23 19.52 17.23
CA ASN A 282 0.75 20.01 18.51
C ASN A 282 1.25 18.89 19.44
N ASN A 283 1.10 17.62 19.06
CA ASN A 283 1.47 16.44 19.84
C ASN A 283 0.81 16.38 21.24
N MET A 284 -0.35 17.01 21.42
CA MET A 284 -1.02 17.13 22.72
C MET A 284 -2.04 15.99 22.95
N PHE A 285 -1.57 14.74 23.07
CA PHE A 285 -2.46 13.56 23.23
C PHE A 285 -3.39 13.62 24.44
N SER A 286 -3.09 14.46 25.44
CA SER A 286 -4.00 14.70 26.56
C SER A 286 -5.34 15.30 26.12
N THR A 287 -5.39 16.01 25.00
CA THR A 287 -6.63 16.57 24.43
C THR A 287 -7.65 15.51 24.09
N ASN A 288 -7.18 14.32 23.68
CA ASN A 288 -8.04 13.19 23.35
C ASN A 288 -8.80 12.60 24.55
N MET A 289 -8.34 12.88 25.76
CA MET A 289 -8.90 12.33 27.01
C MET A 289 -9.56 13.38 27.89
N ASP A 290 -9.19 14.65 27.74
CA ASP A 290 -9.73 15.73 28.54
C ASP A 290 -11.06 16.22 27.95
N PRO A 291 -12.23 15.98 28.59
CA PRO A 291 -13.51 16.46 28.10
C PRO A 291 -13.62 17.98 28.06
N ASN A 292 -12.70 18.72 28.71
CA ASN A 292 -12.64 20.16 28.71
C ASN A 292 -11.52 20.72 27.82
N ALA A 293 -10.89 19.87 27.01
CA ALA A 293 -9.85 20.28 26.06
C ALA A 293 -10.38 21.37 25.11
N SER A 294 -9.51 22.29 24.72
CA SER A 294 -9.79 23.26 23.67
C SER A 294 -10.10 22.50 22.35
N GLN A 295 -11.23 22.85 21.71
CA GLN A 295 -11.59 22.27 20.41
C GLN A 295 -10.56 22.62 19.33
N TYR A 296 -9.91 23.76 19.44
CA TYR A 296 -8.82 24.14 18.54
C TYR A 296 -7.59 23.23 18.75
N ASP A 297 -7.18 22.98 19.99
CA ASP A 297 -6.04 22.10 20.27
C ASP A 297 -6.31 20.66 19.84
N LEU A 298 -7.55 20.18 20.02
CA LEU A 298 -7.98 18.87 19.53
C LEU A 298 -7.90 18.81 18.00
N LYS A 299 -8.44 19.81 17.30
CA LYS A 299 -8.35 19.90 15.84
C LYS A 299 -6.87 19.92 15.37
N VAL A 300 -6.02 20.70 15.99
CA VAL A 300 -4.59 20.76 15.63
C VAL A 300 -3.88 19.44 15.89
N GLN A 301 -4.28 18.71 16.93
CA GLN A 301 -3.68 17.41 17.23
C GLN A 301 -4.12 16.33 16.21
N GLU A 302 -5.40 16.31 15.81
CA GLU A 302 -5.97 15.27 14.94
C GLU A 302 -5.89 15.59 13.44
N SER A 303 -5.71 16.85 13.06
CA SER A 303 -5.74 17.30 11.66
C SER A 303 -4.50 18.12 11.27
N GLY A 304 -3.60 18.41 12.22
CA GLY A 304 -2.34 19.08 11.91
C GLY A 304 -1.36 18.14 11.21
N TRP A 305 -0.68 18.61 10.21
CA TRP A 305 0.30 17.80 9.48
C TRP A 305 1.43 17.35 10.41
N PHE A 306 1.87 16.11 10.23
CA PHE A 306 2.97 15.59 11.04
C PHE A 306 4.27 16.37 10.81
N ASP A 307 4.57 16.65 9.55
CA ASP A 307 5.66 17.52 9.08
C ASP A 307 5.23 18.25 7.81
N ARG A 308 6.01 19.22 7.34
CA ARG A 308 5.76 19.93 6.07
C ARG A 308 5.76 18.99 4.86
N SER A 309 6.54 17.94 4.91
CA SER A 309 6.61 16.89 3.89
C SER A 309 5.57 15.78 4.07
N MET A 310 4.76 15.83 5.16
CA MET A 310 3.82 14.78 5.55
C MET A 310 2.42 15.34 5.76
N PRO A 311 1.66 15.60 4.66
CA PRO A 311 0.26 16.03 4.71
C PRO A 311 -0.61 15.04 5.47
N ASP A 312 -1.43 15.57 6.37
CA ASP A 312 -2.37 14.81 7.17
C ASP A 312 -3.58 14.34 6.34
N MET A 313 -3.90 13.06 6.43
CA MET A 313 -4.93 12.40 5.64
C MET A 313 -6.27 12.43 6.35
N ASN A 314 -7.34 12.87 5.70
CA ASN A 314 -8.67 12.95 6.28
C ASN A 314 -9.42 11.61 6.19
N LEU A 315 -9.25 10.75 7.18
CA LEU A 315 -9.95 9.45 7.25
C LEU A 315 -11.47 9.57 7.47
N ASN A 316 -12.01 10.77 7.76
CA ASN A 316 -13.45 10.98 7.73
C ASN A 316 -14.03 10.99 6.31
N ASN A 317 -13.19 11.17 5.26
CA ASN A 317 -13.62 10.93 3.90
C ASN A 317 -13.87 9.43 3.70
N PRO A 318 -15.08 9.01 3.33
CA PRO A 318 -15.44 7.59 3.28
C PRO A 318 -14.69 6.81 2.19
N TYR A 319 -14.30 7.47 1.10
CA TYR A 319 -13.53 6.84 0.02
C TYR A 319 -12.10 6.59 0.45
N LEU A 320 -11.48 7.53 1.17
CA LEU A 320 -10.14 7.36 1.72
C LEU A 320 -10.11 6.27 2.78
N LEU A 321 -11.08 6.27 3.69
CA LEU A 321 -11.17 5.22 4.71
C LEU A 321 -11.35 3.83 4.08
N GLN A 322 -12.19 3.71 3.04
CA GLN A 322 -12.37 2.46 2.31
C GLN A 322 -11.08 2.06 1.58
N TYR A 323 -10.38 3.02 0.98
CA TYR A 323 -9.08 2.78 0.35
C TYR A 323 -8.08 2.20 1.36
N PHE A 324 -7.94 2.78 2.55
CA PHE A 324 -7.00 2.26 3.55
C PHE A 324 -7.40 0.90 4.12
N LYS A 325 -8.69 0.61 4.28
CA LYS A 325 -9.16 -0.72 4.68
C LYS A 325 -8.72 -1.79 3.67
N GLN A 326 -9.02 -1.57 2.39
CA GLN A 326 -8.71 -2.54 1.34
C GLN A 326 -7.22 -2.59 0.98
N TRP A 327 -6.49 -1.46 1.04
CA TRP A 327 -5.03 -1.43 0.90
C TRP A 327 -4.34 -2.31 1.93
N THR A 328 -4.72 -2.17 3.21
CA THR A 328 -4.15 -2.97 4.30
C THR A 328 -4.48 -4.46 4.11
N VAL A 329 -5.73 -4.78 3.80
CA VAL A 329 -6.17 -6.16 3.53
C VAL A 329 -5.44 -6.74 2.33
N TRP A 330 -5.22 -5.93 1.29
CA TRP A 330 -4.48 -6.34 0.10
C TRP A 330 -3.05 -6.77 0.43
N TRP A 331 -2.31 -5.96 1.18
CA TRP A 331 -0.94 -6.33 1.60
C TRP A 331 -0.90 -7.57 2.48
N ILE A 332 -1.84 -7.69 3.43
CA ILE A 332 -1.93 -8.88 4.29
C ILE A 332 -2.15 -10.15 3.47
N GLU A 333 -3.10 -10.12 2.54
CA GLU A 333 -3.43 -11.29 1.72
C GLU A 333 -2.36 -11.57 0.66
N TRP A 334 -1.89 -10.53 -0.01
CA TRP A 334 -0.96 -10.64 -1.13
C TRP A 334 0.44 -11.07 -0.69
N ALA A 335 0.95 -10.52 0.39
CA ALA A 335 2.29 -10.80 0.91
C ALA A 335 2.33 -11.87 2.00
N ASP A 336 1.17 -12.34 2.49
CA ASP A 336 1.06 -13.31 3.61
C ASP A 336 1.61 -12.79 4.94
N LEU A 337 1.25 -11.57 5.32
CA LEU A 337 1.74 -10.91 6.53
C LEU A 337 1.19 -11.53 7.83
N ASP A 338 1.96 -11.44 8.92
CA ASP A 338 1.62 -11.98 10.24
C ASP A 338 1.19 -10.91 11.24
N GLY A 339 1.28 -9.64 10.89
CA GLY A 339 0.87 -8.57 11.77
C GLY A 339 1.10 -7.18 11.19
N LEU A 340 0.59 -6.19 11.92
CA LEU A 340 0.73 -4.79 11.58
C LEU A 340 1.28 -3.98 12.75
N ARG A 341 2.16 -3.05 12.47
CA ARG A 341 2.48 -1.93 13.35
C ARG A 341 1.93 -0.67 12.70
N VAL A 342 1.14 0.08 13.44
CA VAL A 342 0.53 1.32 12.93
C VAL A 342 1.29 2.50 13.47
N ASP A 343 1.92 3.21 12.55
CA ASP A 343 2.66 4.45 12.81
C ASP A 343 1.72 5.55 13.29
N THR A 344 2.19 6.39 14.19
CA THR A 344 1.49 7.59 14.66
C THR A 344 0.00 7.37 14.98
N TYR A 345 -0.34 6.19 15.52
CA TYR A 345 -1.74 5.76 15.73
C TYR A 345 -2.63 6.81 16.42
N PRO A 346 -2.22 7.51 17.49
CA PRO A 346 -3.08 8.48 18.19
C PRO A 346 -3.25 9.82 17.48
N TYR A 347 -2.60 10.05 16.36
CA TYR A 347 -2.77 11.27 15.56
C TYR A 347 -3.98 11.18 14.64
N ASN A 348 -4.39 9.97 14.27
CA ASN A 348 -5.56 9.72 13.44
C ASN A 348 -6.87 9.99 14.20
N GLU A 349 -7.95 10.28 13.46
CA GLU A 349 -9.28 10.36 14.04
C GLU A 349 -9.74 9.00 14.57
N LYS A 350 -10.25 8.99 15.79
CA LYS A 350 -10.59 7.76 16.53
C LYS A 350 -11.65 6.90 15.85
N MET A 351 -12.72 7.53 15.34
CA MET A 351 -13.84 6.76 14.78
C MET A 351 -13.48 6.08 13.46
N PRO A 352 -12.84 6.75 12.49
CA PRO A 352 -12.32 6.09 11.31
C PRO A 352 -11.33 4.97 11.62
N MET A 353 -10.39 5.18 12.54
CA MET A 353 -9.43 4.14 12.95
C MET A 353 -10.11 2.95 13.64
N SER A 354 -11.14 3.18 14.43
CA SER A 354 -11.95 2.08 14.98
C SER A 354 -12.60 1.25 13.88
N GLN A 355 -13.15 1.89 12.85
CA GLN A 355 -13.75 1.22 11.69
C GLN A 355 -12.71 0.50 10.83
N TRP A 356 -11.51 1.06 10.71
CA TRP A 356 -10.38 0.41 10.04
C TRP A 356 -9.95 -0.85 10.79
N CYS A 357 -9.74 -0.76 12.12
CA CYS A 357 -9.42 -1.92 12.97
C CYS A 357 -10.50 -3.01 12.87
N GLU A 358 -11.78 -2.63 12.95
CA GLU A 358 -12.91 -3.54 12.83
C GLU A 358 -12.87 -4.32 11.50
N ALA A 359 -12.61 -3.65 10.39
CA ALA A 359 -12.52 -4.26 9.07
C ALA A 359 -11.38 -5.30 9.00
N ILE A 360 -10.19 -4.96 9.51
CA ILE A 360 -9.04 -5.86 9.49
C ILE A 360 -9.27 -7.09 10.39
N VAL A 361 -9.81 -6.88 11.61
CA VAL A 361 -10.09 -7.99 12.54
C VAL A 361 -11.25 -8.86 12.05
N ALA A 362 -12.25 -8.30 11.37
CA ALA A 362 -13.31 -9.08 10.75
C ALA A 362 -12.75 -9.99 9.63
N GLU A 363 -11.83 -9.47 8.83
CA GLU A 363 -11.18 -10.23 7.75
C GLU A 363 -10.19 -11.28 8.29
N TYR A 364 -9.37 -10.92 9.30
CA TYR A 364 -8.30 -11.74 9.88
C TYR A 364 -8.39 -11.78 11.41
N PRO A 365 -9.26 -12.63 11.99
CA PRO A 365 -9.59 -12.57 13.42
C PRO A 365 -8.42 -12.92 14.37
N ASN A 366 -7.37 -13.56 13.88
CA ASN A 366 -6.20 -13.93 14.68
C ASN A 366 -4.96 -13.10 14.35
N LEU A 367 -5.07 -12.13 13.45
CA LEU A 367 -4.00 -11.18 13.16
C LEU A 367 -3.84 -10.23 14.35
N ASN A 368 -2.61 -9.87 14.68
CA ASN A 368 -2.36 -8.87 15.72
C ASN A 368 -1.95 -7.52 15.11
N ILE A 369 -2.40 -6.45 15.77
CA ILE A 369 -2.11 -5.06 15.41
C ILE A 369 -1.54 -4.37 16.65
N VAL A 370 -0.45 -3.64 16.50
CA VAL A 370 0.11 -2.77 17.53
C VAL A 370 0.20 -1.35 17.02
N GLY A 371 -0.34 -0.39 17.78
CA GLY A 371 -0.24 1.04 17.47
C GLY A 371 0.95 1.68 18.16
N GLU A 372 1.65 2.55 17.47
CA GLU A 372 2.64 3.41 18.10
C GLU A 372 1.95 4.49 18.93
N CYS A 373 2.20 4.53 20.23
CA CYS A 373 1.65 5.51 21.13
C CYS A 373 2.74 6.10 22.01
N TRP A 374 3.08 7.34 21.78
CA TRP A 374 4.06 8.09 22.58
C TRP A 374 3.36 8.78 23.74
N THR A 375 3.11 8.05 24.81
CA THR A 375 2.46 8.60 26.00
C THR A 375 3.34 8.45 27.24
N GLY A 376 3.25 9.43 28.13
CA GLY A 376 4.02 9.41 29.39
C GLY A 376 3.39 8.62 30.52
N ASN A 377 2.18 8.09 30.33
CA ASN A 377 1.44 7.38 31.37
C ASN A 377 0.42 6.38 30.81
N VAL A 378 0.16 5.32 31.59
CA VAL A 378 -0.76 4.23 31.23
C VAL A 378 -2.19 4.66 30.93
N PRO A 379 -2.82 5.63 31.64
CA PRO A 379 -4.18 6.07 31.31
C PRO A 379 -4.36 6.68 29.92
N GLN A 380 -3.28 7.04 29.22
CA GLN A 380 -3.33 7.56 27.86
C GLN A 380 -3.15 6.46 26.80
N LEU A 381 -2.74 5.27 27.18
CA LEU A 381 -2.71 4.06 26.34
C LEU A 381 -4.08 3.39 26.29
#